data_9ead8e676cd5cfea411ef6b4b9170a53
#
_entry.id   9ead8e676cd5cfea411ef6b4b9170a53
#
_cell.length_a   1.000
_cell.length_b   1.000
_cell.length_c   1.000
_cell.angle_alpha   90.00
_cell.angle_beta   90.00
_cell.angle_gamma   90.00
#
_symmetry.space_group_name_H-M   'P 1'
#
loop_
_entity.id
_entity.type
_entity.pdbx_description
1 polymer ?
#
loop_
_entity_poly.entity_id
_entity_poly.type
_entity_poly.pdbx_seq_one_letter_code
_entity_poly.pdbx_strand_id
1 'polypeptide(L)'
;MTRRQTTRSLPRGGFAVLRRVPDMIRDVLVSAGCVLLLGAAGGFLNGCSSSSPRFRSAETSTVRSTDEDEARFAPKIREEERREDDRKIDLSTVKRKYAAGNSPYSNKTPDGIDRDRVLLEVVSFLGVPYRYGGSSKEGIDCSGFASRVYAVATAQQIPRSTVEQFRVGKEIDKRELQFGDLVFFNTTGRRPSHVGIYIEDDLFAHASVLSGVTISSLESTYYRKRYVGARRMVE
;
A
#
# COMPACT_ATOMS: atom_id res chain seq x y z
N MET A 1 -46.37 -23.50 51.23
CA MET A 1 -45.03 -23.93 50.71
C MET A 1 -44.29 -22.76 50.26
N THR A 2 -43.36 -22.29 51.03
CA THR A 2 -42.66 -21.00 50.94
C THR A 2 -41.36 -21.19 50.21
N ARG A 3 -41.16 -20.53 49.07
CA ARG A 3 -39.91 -20.55 48.30
C ARG A 3 -39.04 -19.35 48.68
N ARG A 4 -37.92 -19.59 49.32
CA ARG A 4 -36.90 -18.63 49.72
C ARG A 4 -36.17 -18.10 48.50
N GLN A 5 -36.11 -16.79 48.39
CA GLN A 5 -35.21 -16.08 47.49
C GLN A 5 -33.84 -15.95 48.15
N THR A 6 -32.80 -16.42 47.48
CA THR A 6 -31.41 -16.19 47.87
C THR A 6 -30.82 -15.06 47.00
N THR A 7 -30.63 -13.93 47.63
CA THR A 7 -29.87 -12.81 47.10
C THR A 7 -28.37 -13.12 47.20
N ARG A 8 -27.67 -13.17 46.08
CA ARG A 8 -26.20 -13.20 46.04
C ARG A 8 -25.67 -11.80 45.82
N SER A 9 -24.97 -11.30 46.83
CA SER A 9 -24.22 -10.08 46.86
C SER A 9 -22.96 -10.16 45.96
N LEU A 10 -22.71 -9.08 45.18
CA LEU A 10 -21.48 -8.84 44.40
C LEU A 10 -20.41 -8.28 45.35
N PRO A 11 -19.14 -8.66 45.19
CA PRO A 11 -18.03 -8.00 45.87
C PRO A 11 -17.61 -6.76 45.09
N ARG A 12 -17.58 -5.62 45.78
CA ARG A 12 -16.85 -4.42 45.45
C ARG A 12 -15.39 -4.66 45.77
N GLY A 13 -14.52 -4.48 44.78
CA GLY A 13 -13.08 -4.46 44.98
C GLY A 13 -12.41 -3.70 43.86
N GLY A 14 -12.18 -2.39 44.10
CA GLY A 14 -11.35 -1.56 43.25
C GLY A 14 -9.87 -1.86 43.49
N PHE A 15 -9.07 -1.71 42.47
CA PHE A 15 -7.69 -1.27 42.57
C PHE A 15 -7.27 -0.68 41.22
N ALA A 16 -7.19 0.62 41.21
CA ALA A 16 -6.52 1.39 40.16
C ALA A 16 -5.01 1.15 40.29
N VAL A 17 -4.41 0.53 39.30
CA VAL A 17 -2.96 0.51 39.15
C VAL A 17 -2.57 1.51 38.06
N LEU A 18 -2.28 2.72 38.49
CA LEU A 18 -1.51 3.69 37.71
C LEU A 18 -0.09 3.15 37.55
N ARG A 19 0.24 2.61 36.38
CA ARG A 19 1.63 2.40 35.98
C ARG A 19 2.20 3.70 35.45
N ARG A 20 3.13 4.25 36.23
CA ARG A 20 4.01 5.38 35.87
C ARG A 20 4.78 5.02 34.61
N VAL A 21 4.75 5.90 33.64
CA VAL A 21 5.67 5.94 32.49
C VAL A 21 6.98 6.54 32.99
N PRO A 22 8.14 5.93 32.76
CA PRO A 22 9.42 6.56 33.12
C PRO A 22 9.76 7.66 32.14
N ASP A 23 10.00 8.86 32.69
CA ASP A 23 10.66 9.99 32.05
C ASP A 23 12.11 9.60 31.70
N MET A 24 12.38 9.40 30.43
CA MET A 24 13.73 9.36 29.88
C MET A 24 13.82 10.16 28.59
N ILE A 25 13.64 11.46 28.71
CA ILE A 25 14.14 12.42 27.70
C ILE A 25 14.47 13.73 28.47
N ARG A 26 15.66 13.78 29.01
CA ARG A 26 16.34 15.02 29.37
C ARG A 26 17.83 14.74 29.26
N ASP A 27 18.51 15.70 28.64
CA ASP A 27 19.96 15.85 28.49
C ASP A 27 20.57 15.37 27.14
N VAL A 28 20.41 16.25 26.13
CA VAL A 28 21.53 16.61 25.23
C VAL A 28 21.30 18.07 24.80
N LEU A 29 21.82 18.97 25.58
CA LEU A 29 22.09 20.34 25.16
C LEU A 29 23.51 20.67 25.60
N VAL A 30 24.20 21.42 24.74
CA VAL A 30 25.41 22.19 24.99
C VAL A 30 26.75 21.48 24.71
N SER A 31 27.30 21.72 23.54
CA SER A 31 28.68 22.17 23.42
C SER A 31 28.87 22.94 22.12
N ALA A 32 28.66 24.26 22.19
CA ALA A 32 29.18 25.22 21.23
C ALA A 32 30.60 25.57 21.65
N GLY A 33 31.58 25.15 20.87
CA GLY A 33 32.99 25.52 21.05
C GLY A 33 33.46 26.35 19.87
N CYS A 34 33.43 27.64 20.07
CA CYS A 34 34.02 28.68 19.21
C CYS A 34 35.53 28.62 19.32
N VAL A 35 36.26 28.39 18.20
CA VAL A 35 37.68 28.72 18.13
C VAL A 35 37.92 29.56 16.89
N LEU A 36 38.09 30.84 17.13
CA LEU A 36 38.69 31.84 16.25
C LEU A 36 40.21 31.72 16.37
N LEU A 37 40.91 31.53 15.26
CA LEU A 37 42.33 31.86 15.15
C LEU A 37 42.60 32.58 13.82
N LEU A 38 42.92 33.86 13.97
CA LEU A 38 43.53 34.74 12.99
C LEU A 38 44.98 34.30 12.72
N GLY A 39 45.37 34.31 11.47
CA GLY A 39 46.77 34.16 11.05
C GLY A 39 46.96 34.72 9.66
N ALA A 40 47.69 35.82 9.60
CA ALA A 40 47.92 36.65 8.42
C ALA A 40 49.10 36.18 7.56
N ALA A 41 49.04 36.61 6.31
CA ALA A 41 50.11 36.99 5.40
C ALA A 41 51.00 35.94 4.74
N GLY A 42 51.13 36.10 3.42
CA GLY A 42 52.27 35.64 2.64
C GLY A 42 51.91 35.21 1.19
N GLY A 43 52.02 36.13 0.27
CA GLY A 43 51.86 35.88 -1.17
C GLY A 43 52.94 34.97 -1.70
N PHE A 44 52.67 34.38 -2.87
CA PHE A 44 53.55 34.32 -4.04
C PHE A 44 52.76 33.76 -5.26
N LEU A 45 52.86 34.52 -6.32
CA LEU A 45 52.39 34.20 -7.67
C LEU A 45 53.16 32.96 -8.19
N ASN A 46 52.44 31.99 -8.74
CA ASN A 46 52.89 31.26 -9.90
C ASN A 46 51.69 30.60 -10.60
N GLY A 47 51.45 30.99 -11.81
CA GLY A 47 50.43 30.42 -12.67
C GLY A 47 50.82 29.01 -13.11
N CYS A 48 49.87 28.10 -12.96
CA CYS A 48 49.79 26.88 -13.76
C CYS A 48 48.34 26.77 -14.20
N SER A 49 48.12 27.00 -15.46
CA SER A 49 46.90 26.69 -16.15
C SER A 49 46.69 25.18 -16.14
N SER A 50 45.91 24.66 -15.21
CA SER A 50 45.37 23.33 -15.32
C SER A 50 43.89 23.47 -15.66
N SER A 51 43.54 23.05 -16.85
CA SER A 51 42.21 22.90 -17.33
C SER A 51 41.51 21.83 -16.50
N SER A 52 40.82 22.24 -15.42
CA SER A 52 39.91 21.39 -14.70
C SER A 52 38.77 20.99 -15.65
N PRO A 53 38.48 19.70 -15.78
CA PRO A 53 37.25 19.32 -16.46
C PRO A 53 36.11 19.95 -15.67
N ARG A 54 35.33 20.82 -16.33
CA ARG A 54 34.07 21.30 -15.80
C ARG A 54 33.19 20.09 -15.58
N PHE A 55 33.13 19.65 -14.33
CA PHE A 55 32.07 18.79 -13.89
C PHE A 55 30.80 19.60 -14.12
N ARG A 56 30.10 19.28 -15.21
CA ARG A 56 28.74 19.75 -15.45
C ARG A 56 27.96 19.23 -14.26
N SER A 57 27.53 20.13 -13.40
CA SER A 57 26.56 19.82 -12.37
C SER A 57 25.47 19.01 -13.05
N ALA A 58 25.33 17.75 -12.66
CA ALA A 58 24.18 16.98 -13.07
C ALA A 58 22.98 17.81 -12.60
N GLU A 59 22.33 18.47 -13.53
CA GLU A 59 20.99 19.00 -13.30
C GLU A 59 20.22 17.83 -12.73
N THR A 60 19.81 17.97 -11.49
CA THR A 60 18.87 17.10 -10.85
C THR A 60 17.64 17.15 -11.77
N SER A 61 17.59 16.20 -12.71
CA SER A 61 16.39 15.98 -13.49
C SER A 61 15.35 15.61 -12.46
N THR A 62 14.59 16.58 -12.03
CA THR A 62 13.29 16.40 -11.42
C THR A 62 12.55 15.51 -12.41
N VAL A 63 12.50 14.21 -12.10
CA VAL A 63 11.66 13.26 -12.80
C VAL A 63 10.25 13.76 -12.59
N ARG A 64 9.77 14.61 -13.50
CA ARG A 64 8.36 14.84 -13.72
C ARG A 64 7.80 13.53 -14.26
N SER A 65 7.54 12.57 -13.36
CA SER A 65 6.62 11.50 -13.64
C SER A 65 5.22 12.13 -13.57
N THR A 66 4.82 12.73 -14.65
CA THR A 66 3.45 13.21 -14.78
C THR A 66 2.58 12.00 -15.09
N ASP A 67 1.35 11.97 -14.55
CA ASP A 67 0.29 10.99 -14.86
C ASP A 67 0.09 10.84 -16.40
N GLU A 68 0.54 11.82 -17.17
CA GLU A 68 0.58 11.85 -18.62
C GLU A 68 1.55 10.83 -19.25
N ASP A 69 2.63 10.46 -18.56
CA ASP A 69 3.61 9.50 -19.11
C ASP A 69 3.09 8.06 -19.04
N GLU A 70 2.32 7.70 -18.00
CA GLU A 70 1.65 6.39 -17.96
C GLU A 70 0.53 6.29 -19.00
N ALA A 71 -0.21 7.36 -19.23
CA ALA A 71 -1.25 7.43 -20.25
C ALA A 71 -0.69 7.38 -21.68
N ARG A 72 0.51 7.90 -21.91
CA ARG A 72 1.18 7.86 -23.22
C ARG A 72 1.58 6.47 -23.71
N PHE A 73 1.85 5.53 -22.78
CA PHE A 73 2.33 4.20 -23.11
C PHE A 73 1.24 3.13 -23.22
N ALA A 74 -0.01 3.43 -22.89
CA ALA A 74 -1.13 2.50 -23.09
C ALA A 74 -1.75 2.74 -24.47
N PRO A 75 -1.65 1.80 -25.43
CA PRO A 75 -2.39 1.90 -26.70
C PRO A 75 -3.89 2.04 -26.43
N LYS A 76 -4.58 2.94 -27.12
CA LYS A 76 -6.02 3.23 -26.96
C LYS A 76 -6.93 1.98 -26.97
N ILE A 77 -6.58 0.96 -27.77
CA ILE A 77 -7.29 -0.33 -27.82
C ILE A 77 -7.24 -1.09 -26.50
N ARG A 78 -6.14 -0.96 -25.74
CA ARG A 78 -5.98 -1.61 -24.42
C ARG A 78 -6.79 -0.92 -23.33
N GLU A 79 -7.05 0.38 -23.50
CA GLU A 79 -7.92 1.13 -22.58
C GLU A 79 -9.38 0.72 -22.73
N GLU A 80 -9.83 0.45 -23.94
CA GLU A 80 -11.20 0.04 -24.20
C GLU A 80 -11.48 -1.37 -23.63
N GLU A 81 -10.60 -2.34 -23.87
CA GLU A 81 -10.67 -3.68 -23.26
C GLU A 81 -10.75 -3.59 -21.73
N ARG A 82 -9.94 -2.72 -21.10
CA ARG A 82 -9.92 -2.56 -19.65
C ARG A 82 -11.20 -1.91 -19.12
N ARG A 83 -11.74 -0.91 -19.83
CA ARG A 83 -13.01 -0.26 -19.46
C ARG A 83 -14.18 -1.23 -19.51
N GLU A 84 -14.22 -2.11 -20.51
CA GLU A 84 -15.24 -3.15 -20.60
C GLU A 84 -15.14 -4.16 -19.48
N ASP A 85 -13.93 -4.61 -19.15
CA ASP A 85 -13.69 -5.57 -18.08
C ASP A 85 -14.03 -4.98 -16.70
N ASP A 86 -13.66 -3.73 -16.42
CA ASP A 86 -14.00 -3.04 -15.17
C ASP A 86 -15.51 -2.79 -15.02
N ARG A 87 -16.26 -2.63 -16.13
CA ARG A 87 -17.73 -2.43 -16.12
C ARG A 87 -18.54 -3.71 -15.90
N LYS A 88 -17.97 -4.87 -16.17
CA LYS A 88 -18.70 -6.15 -16.06
C LYS A 88 -19.05 -6.54 -14.63
N ILE A 89 -18.37 -5.94 -13.64
CA ILE A 89 -18.61 -6.24 -12.24
C ILE A 89 -19.52 -5.19 -11.62
N ASP A 90 -20.70 -5.64 -11.18
CA ASP A 90 -21.63 -4.77 -10.45
C ASP A 90 -21.12 -4.51 -9.03
N LEU A 91 -20.47 -3.37 -8.86
CA LEU A 91 -19.94 -2.91 -7.56
C LEU A 91 -21.02 -2.76 -6.50
N SER A 92 -22.29 -2.54 -6.89
CA SER A 92 -23.41 -2.44 -5.94
C SER A 92 -23.71 -3.80 -5.30
N THR A 93 -23.64 -4.86 -6.09
CA THR A 93 -23.79 -6.24 -5.64
C THR A 93 -22.60 -6.65 -4.77
N VAL A 94 -21.38 -6.31 -5.18
CA VAL A 94 -20.17 -6.54 -4.38
C VAL A 94 -20.26 -5.81 -3.03
N LYS A 95 -20.58 -4.52 -3.04
CA LYS A 95 -20.80 -3.75 -1.81
C LYS A 95 -21.83 -4.40 -0.88
N ARG A 96 -22.95 -4.85 -1.43
CA ARG A 96 -24.01 -5.50 -0.66
C ARG A 96 -23.56 -6.85 -0.09
N LYS A 97 -22.87 -7.66 -0.89
CA LYS A 97 -22.36 -8.98 -0.45
C LYS A 97 -21.39 -8.85 0.73
N TYR A 98 -20.50 -7.88 0.69
CA TYR A 98 -19.40 -7.76 1.66
C TYR A 98 -19.61 -6.72 2.76
N ALA A 99 -20.46 -5.70 2.57
CA ALA A 99 -20.74 -4.70 3.60
C ALA A 99 -21.58 -5.24 4.78
N ALA A 100 -22.26 -6.35 4.60
CA ALA A 100 -23.17 -6.91 5.59
C ALA A 100 -22.52 -7.92 6.57
N GLY A 101 -21.21 -8.15 6.51
CA GLY A 101 -20.53 -9.14 7.33
C GLY A 101 -20.99 -10.59 7.06
N ASN A 102 -21.71 -10.82 5.96
CA ASN A 102 -22.29 -12.12 5.60
C ASN A 102 -21.34 -12.95 4.74
N SER A 103 -20.04 -12.88 4.98
CA SER A 103 -19.11 -13.80 4.30
C SER A 103 -19.42 -15.23 4.74
N PRO A 104 -19.66 -16.17 3.82
CA PRO A 104 -19.84 -17.59 4.15
C PRO A 104 -18.55 -18.26 4.64
N TYR A 105 -17.44 -17.53 4.64
CA TYR A 105 -16.12 -18.01 5.01
C TYR A 105 -15.73 -17.57 6.42
N SER A 106 -14.82 -18.30 7.05
CA SER A 106 -14.21 -17.89 8.32
C SER A 106 -13.68 -16.46 8.23
N ASN A 107 -13.87 -15.65 9.26
CA ASN A 107 -13.42 -14.25 9.31
C ASN A 107 -11.89 -14.10 9.17
N LYS A 108 -11.13 -15.19 9.38
CA LYS A 108 -9.67 -15.19 9.20
C LYS A 108 -9.25 -16.25 8.20
N THR A 109 -8.28 -15.88 7.36
CA THR A 109 -7.56 -16.83 6.54
C THR A 109 -6.67 -17.72 7.41
N PRO A 110 -6.20 -18.89 6.90
CA PRO A 110 -5.21 -19.70 7.60
C PRO A 110 -3.96 -18.89 8.02
N ASP A 111 -3.57 -17.93 7.20
CA ASP A 111 -2.41 -17.05 7.42
C ASP A 111 -2.73 -15.83 8.32
N GLY A 112 -3.93 -15.80 8.94
CA GLY A 112 -4.30 -14.80 9.93
C GLY A 112 -4.83 -13.47 9.39
N ILE A 113 -5.06 -13.32 8.08
CA ILE A 113 -5.66 -12.11 7.49
C ILE A 113 -7.11 -12.02 7.92
N ASP A 114 -7.50 -10.89 8.49
CA ASP A 114 -8.89 -10.59 8.83
C ASP A 114 -9.66 -10.17 7.57
N ARG A 115 -10.50 -11.06 7.06
CA ARG A 115 -11.29 -10.87 5.83
C ARG A 115 -12.20 -9.66 5.92
N ASP A 116 -12.88 -9.49 7.04
CA ASP A 116 -13.83 -8.39 7.21
C ASP A 116 -13.12 -7.04 7.18
N ARG A 117 -11.95 -6.93 7.79
CA ARG A 117 -11.14 -5.71 7.74
C ARG A 117 -10.64 -5.40 6.34
N VAL A 118 -10.15 -6.40 5.59
CA VAL A 118 -9.77 -6.20 4.18
C VAL A 118 -10.95 -5.70 3.38
N LEU A 119 -12.10 -6.37 3.48
CA LEU A 119 -13.29 -6.03 2.69
C LEU A 119 -13.86 -4.66 3.06
N LEU A 120 -13.90 -4.32 4.35
CA LEU A 120 -14.33 -2.99 4.80
C LEU A 120 -13.41 -1.89 4.25
N GLU A 121 -12.09 -2.10 4.29
CA GLU A 121 -11.15 -1.12 3.74
C GLU A 121 -11.29 -1.03 2.21
N VAL A 122 -11.37 -2.15 1.49
CA VAL A 122 -11.63 -2.17 0.04
C VAL A 122 -12.91 -1.39 -0.28
N VAL A 123 -14.03 -1.70 0.38
CA VAL A 123 -15.33 -1.04 0.15
C VAL A 123 -15.24 0.47 0.45
N SER A 124 -14.49 0.85 1.48
CA SER A 124 -14.31 2.26 1.86
C SER A 124 -13.57 3.08 0.81
N PHE A 125 -12.78 2.44 -0.05
CA PHE A 125 -12.02 3.07 -1.13
C PHE A 125 -12.68 2.94 -2.51
N LEU A 126 -13.73 2.13 -2.67
CA LEU A 126 -14.35 1.95 -3.99
C LEU A 126 -14.77 3.28 -4.62
N GLY A 127 -14.29 3.53 -5.84
CA GLY A 127 -14.53 4.76 -6.59
C GLY A 127 -13.55 5.91 -6.28
N VAL A 128 -12.62 5.74 -5.35
CA VAL A 128 -11.53 6.73 -5.13
C VAL A 128 -10.70 6.82 -6.41
N PRO A 129 -10.45 8.04 -6.93
CA PRO A 129 -9.74 8.21 -8.20
C PRO A 129 -8.29 7.71 -8.11
N TYR A 130 -7.79 7.22 -9.25
CA TYR A 130 -6.36 6.88 -9.36
C TYR A 130 -5.51 8.16 -9.33
N ARG A 131 -4.45 8.13 -8.53
CA ARG A 131 -3.44 9.18 -8.50
C ARG A 131 -2.06 8.55 -8.29
N TYR A 132 -1.18 8.70 -9.24
CA TYR A 132 0.19 8.18 -9.13
C TYR A 132 0.89 8.74 -7.88
N GLY A 133 1.50 7.87 -7.08
CA GLY A 133 2.09 8.23 -5.78
C GLY A 133 1.09 8.56 -4.68
N GLY A 134 -0.21 8.56 -4.97
CA GLY A 134 -1.27 8.85 -4.01
C GLY A 134 -1.44 7.75 -2.95
N SER A 135 -1.90 8.14 -1.76
CA SER A 135 -2.06 7.23 -0.61
C SER A 135 -3.29 7.54 0.25
N SER A 136 -4.22 8.35 -0.25
CA SER A 136 -5.38 8.84 0.50
C SER A 136 -6.69 8.70 -0.29
N LYS A 137 -7.80 9.14 0.30
CA LYS A 137 -9.11 9.13 -0.37
C LYS A 137 -9.29 10.22 -1.42
N GLU A 138 -8.39 11.19 -1.47
CA GLU A 138 -8.33 12.19 -2.55
C GLU A 138 -7.68 11.62 -3.83
N GLY A 139 -7.00 10.49 -3.70
CA GLY A 139 -6.40 9.76 -4.79
C GLY A 139 -5.37 8.75 -4.31
N ILE A 140 -5.35 7.58 -4.94
CA ILE A 140 -4.49 6.46 -4.55
C ILE A 140 -4.00 5.70 -5.78
N ASP A 141 -2.74 5.24 -5.76
CA ASP A 141 -2.24 4.33 -6.78
C ASP A 141 -2.38 2.86 -6.37
N CYS A 142 -2.08 1.94 -7.29
CA CYS A 142 -2.28 0.51 -7.08
C CYS A 142 -1.47 -0.04 -5.89
N SER A 143 -0.20 0.31 -5.77
CA SER A 143 0.66 -0.16 -4.67
C SER A 143 0.34 0.54 -3.35
N GLY A 144 -0.08 1.81 -3.38
CA GLY A 144 -0.57 2.54 -2.22
C GLY A 144 -1.86 1.95 -1.66
N PHE A 145 -2.77 1.57 -2.54
CA PHE A 145 -3.99 0.88 -2.16
C PHE A 145 -3.69 -0.46 -1.47
N ALA A 146 -2.84 -1.30 -2.08
CA ALA A 146 -2.42 -2.55 -1.47
C ALA A 146 -1.77 -2.34 -0.10
N SER A 147 -0.82 -1.39 0.02
CA SER A 147 -0.16 -1.08 1.29
C SER A 147 -1.14 -0.59 2.35
N ARG A 148 -2.12 0.22 1.97
CA ARG A 148 -3.14 0.73 2.88
C ARG A 148 -4.02 -0.37 3.44
N VAL A 149 -4.53 -1.25 2.58
CA VAL A 149 -5.38 -2.37 2.98
C VAL A 149 -4.62 -3.32 3.92
N TYR A 150 -3.38 -3.67 3.59
CA TYR A 150 -2.54 -4.51 4.44
C TYR A 150 -2.28 -3.91 5.81
N ALA A 151 -1.91 -2.63 5.89
CA ALA A 151 -1.67 -1.95 7.15
C ALA A 151 -2.88 -1.99 8.10
N VAL A 152 -4.10 -1.87 7.56
CA VAL A 152 -5.34 -1.91 8.34
C VAL A 152 -5.75 -3.33 8.71
N ALA A 153 -5.62 -4.27 7.77
CA ALA A 153 -6.15 -5.63 7.95
C ALA A 153 -5.23 -6.57 8.72
N THR A 154 -3.91 -6.37 8.64
CA THR A 154 -2.92 -7.28 9.23
C THR A 154 -2.00 -6.62 10.23
N ALA A 155 -2.05 -5.30 10.36
CA ALA A 155 -1.05 -4.48 11.07
C ALA A 155 0.38 -4.61 10.52
N GLN A 156 0.55 -5.26 9.36
CA GLN A 156 1.83 -5.36 8.65
C GLN A 156 1.98 -4.23 7.63
N GLN A 157 3.19 -3.73 7.52
CA GLN A 157 3.54 -2.79 6.48
C GLN A 157 4.24 -3.50 5.36
N ILE A 158 3.69 -3.43 4.16
CA ILE A 158 4.32 -3.91 2.94
C ILE A 158 4.98 -2.74 2.18
N PRO A 159 5.96 -2.98 1.31
CA PRO A 159 6.63 -1.94 0.55
C PRO A 159 5.67 -1.05 -0.23
N ARG A 160 6.06 0.22 -0.45
CA ARG A 160 5.19 1.21 -1.10
C ARG A 160 5.11 1.04 -2.62
N SER A 161 6.10 0.45 -3.26
CA SER A 161 6.14 0.30 -4.72
C SER A 161 5.77 -1.11 -5.18
N THR A 162 5.11 -1.20 -6.34
CA THR A 162 4.73 -2.48 -6.98
C THR A 162 5.92 -3.42 -7.18
N VAL A 163 7.07 -2.87 -7.59
CA VAL A 163 8.29 -3.66 -7.84
C VAL A 163 8.83 -4.26 -6.55
N GLU A 164 8.85 -3.50 -5.47
CA GLU A 164 9.30 -3.98 -4.16
C GLU A 164 8.31 -4.98 -3.57
N GLN A 165 7.01 -4.73 -3.68
CA GLN A 165 5.97 -5.69 -3.26
C GLN A 165 6.12 -7.04 -3.98
N PHE A 166 6.48 -7.04 -5.27
CA PHE A 166 6.71 -8.28 -6.01
C PHE A 166 7.97 -9.04 -5.59
N ARG A 167 8.93 -8.38 -4.96
CA ARG A 167 10.20 -9.00 -4.49
C ARG A 167 10.10 -9.62 -3.10
N VAL A 168 9.09 -9.26 -2.34
CA VAL A 168 8.88 -9.76 -0.97
C VAL A 168 7.71 -10.75 -0.94
N GLY A 169 7.61 -11.49 0.17
CA GLY A 169 6.58 -12.50 0.33
C GLY A 169 6.88 -13.81 -0.42
N LYS A 170 6.03 -14.79 -0.16
CA LYS A 170 6.10 -16.12 -0.78
C LYS A 170 5.47 -16.08 -2.17
N GLU A 171 6.13 -16.65 -3.16
CA GLU A 171 5.57 -16.84 -4.50
C GLU A 171 4.44 -17.87 -4.47
N ILE A 172 3.33 -17.53 -5.12
CA ILE A 172 2.11 -18.36 -5.15
C ILE A 172 1.73 -18.66 -6.61
N ASP A 173 1.46 -19.94 -6.89
CA ASP A 173 0.87 -20.34 -8.18
C ASP A 173 -0.56 -19.78 -8.29
N LYS A 174 -0.98 -19.42 -9.51
CA LYS A 174 -2.33 -18.89 -9.75
C LYS A 174 -3.44 -19.81 -9.22
N ARG A 175 -3.23 -21.11 -9.23
CA ARG A 175 -4.20 -22.13 -8.76
C ARG A 175 -4.28 -22.23 -7.24
N GLU A 176 -3.31 -21.68 -6.53
CA GLU A 176 -3.20 -21.70 -5.07
C GLU A 176 -3.53 -20.35 -4.45
N LEU A 177 -4.10 -19.42 -5.24
CA LEU A 177 -4.49 -18.10 -4.79
C LEU A 177 -5.48 -18.22 -3.63
N GLN A 178 -5.22 -17.44 -2.59
CA GLN A 178 -6.07 -17.29 -1.42
C GLN A 178 -6.40 -15.83 -1.18
N PHE A 179 -7.48 -15.60 -0.47
CA PHE A 179 -7.91 -14.28 -0.07
C PHE A 179 -6.77 -13.49 0.57
N GLY A 180 -6.51 -12.28 0.07
CA GLY A 180 -5.46 -11.41 0.55
C GLY A 180 -4.16 -11.49 -0.24
N ASP A 181 -3.93 -12.50 -1.08
CA ASP A 181 -2.74 -12.57 -1.92
C ASP A 181 -2.64 -11.35 -2.84
N LEU A 182 -1.43 -10.85 -3.06
CA LEU A 182 -1.18 -9.81 -4.05
C LEU A 182 -1.01 -10.43 -5.42
N VAL A 183 -1.77 -9.94 -6.40
CA VAL A 183 -1.70 -10.34 -7.81
C VAL A 183 -1.08 -9.23 -8.64
N PHE A 184 -0.16 -9.58 -9.52
CA PHE A 184 0.68 -8.63 -10.26
C PHE A 184 0.50 -8.75 -11.76
N PHE A 185 0.56 -7.59 -12.44
CA PHE A 185 0.32 -7.50 -13.87
C PHE A 185 1.37 -6.62 -14.57
N ASN A 186 1.52 -6.87 -15.88
CA ASN A 186 2.28 -6.02 -16.79
C ASN A 186 1.31 -5.16 -17.63
N THR A 187 0.99 -3.97 -17.15
CA THR A 187 0.06 -3.04 -17.82
C THR A 187 0.77 -2.00 -18.68
N THR A 188 2.05 -1.72 -18.42
CA THR A 188 2.83 -0.65 -19.09
C THR A 188 3.97 -1.15 -19.96
N GLY A 189 4.18 -2.48 -20.06
CA GLY A 189 5.35 -3.08 -20.71
C GLY A 189 6.51 -3.36 -19.76
N ARG A 190 6.48 -2.84 -18.53
CA ARG A 190 7.44 -3.16 -17.45
C ARG A 190 6.85 -4.22 -16.53
N ARG A 191 7.66 -5.13 -16.02
CA ARG A 191 7.23 -6.23 -15.12
C ARG A 191 7.82 -6.08 -13.73
N PRO A 192 6.99 -6.10 -12.69
CA PRO A 192 5.55 -5.80 -12.64
C PRO A 192 5.30 -4.29 -12.69
N SER A 193 4.14 -3.88 -13.19
CA SER A 193 3.76 -2.46 -13.24
C SER A 193 2.42 -2.16 -12.58
N HIS A 194 1.68 -3.18 -12.19
CA HIS A 194 0.39 -3.05 -11.52
C HIS A 194 0.17 -4.17 -10.51
N VAL A 195 -0.58 -3.87 -9.46
CA VAL A 195 -0.88 -4.79 -8.36
C VAL A 195 -2.34 -4.66 -7.92
N GLY A 196 -2.92 -5.78 -7.50
CA GLY A 196 -4.22 -5.84 -6.84
C GLY A 196 -4.20 -6.86 -5.70
N ILE A 197 -5.26 -6.88 -4.92
CA ILE A 197 -5.48 -7.80 -3.80
C ILE A 197 -6.53 -8.82 -4.23
N TYR A 198 -6.16 -10.08 -4.24
CA TYR A 198 -7.09 -11.17 -4.54
C TYR A 198 -8.15 -11.28 -3.45
N ILE A 199 -9.41 -11.35 -3.85
CA ILE A 199 -10.53 -11.49 -2.94
C ILE A 199 -10.98 -12.95 -2.91
N GLU A 200 -11.69 -13.40 -3.93
CA GLU A 200 -12.18 -14.76 -4.14
C GLU A 200 -12.82 -14.85 -5.53
N ASP A 201 -13.18 -16.04 -6.00
CA ASP A 201 -13.91 -16.26 -7.25
C ASP A 201 -13.24 -15.57 -8.46
N ASP A 202 -11.91 -15.63 -8.53
CA ASP A 202 -11.09 -14.92 -9.54
C ASP A 202 -11.23 -13.39 -9.53
N LEU A 203 -11.77 -12.81 -8.47
CA LEU A 203 -11.90 -11.37 -8.30
C LEU A 203 -10.72 -10.79 -7.53
N PHE A 204 -10.32 -9.59 -7.89
CA PHE A 204 -9.31 -8.81 -7.17
C PHE A 204 -9.66 -7.33 -7.12
N ALA A 205 -9.32 -6.68 -6.00
CA ALA A 205 -9.48 -5.25 -5.79
C ALA A 205 -8.18 -4.51 -6.17
N HIS A 206 -8.29 -3.39 -6.88
CA HIS A 206 -7.14 -2.60 -7.28
C HIS A 206 -7.51 -1.13 -7.57
N ALA A 207 -6.52 -0.23 -7.65
CA ALA A 207 -6.72 1.12 -8.15
C ALA A 207 -6.46 1.13 -9.67
N SER A 208 -7.52 1.18 -10.47
CA SER A 208 -7.47 1.30 -11.92
C SER A 208 -7.23 2.75 -12.32
N VAL A 209 -6.33 2.99 -13.28
CA VAL A 209 -6.07 4.34 -13.84
C VAL A 209 -7.34 4.94 -14.48
N LEU A 210 -8.24 4.09 -14.98
CA LEU A 210 -9.47 4.54 -15.67
C LEU A 210 -10.69 4.66 -14.77
N SER A 211 -10.80 3.77 -13.78
CA SER A 211 -12.03 3.58 -13.00
C SER A 211 -11.84 3.94 -11.51
N GLY A 212 -10.63 4.32 -11.12
CA GLY A 212 -10.29 4.45 -9.71
C GLY A 212 -10.24 3.10 -9.00
N VAL A 213 -10.44 3.09 -7.70
CA VAL A 213 -10.49 1.82 -6.95
C VAL A 213 -11.73 1.04 -7.35
N THR A 214 -11.51 -0.17 -7.83
CA THR A 214 -12.55 -1.06 -8.37
C THR A 214 -12.21 -2.53 -8.13
N ILE A 215 -13.11 -3.42 -8.52
CA ILE A 215 -12.91 -4.86 -8.51
C ILE A 215 -12.95 -5.36 -9.95
N SER A 216 -12.01 -6.20 -10.33
CA SER A 216 -11.90 -6.80 -11.66
C SER A 216 -11.71 -8.32 -11.56
N SER A 217 -11.88 -9.03 -12.67
CA SER A 217 -11.70 -10.48 -12.74
C SER A 217 -10.34 -10.84 -13.34
N LEU A 218 -9.66 -11.82 -12.76
CA LEU A 218 -8.45 -12.45 -13.31
C LEU A 218 -8.70 -13.15 -14.64
N GLU A 219 -9.96 -13.53 -14.92
CA GLU A 219 -10.38 -14.20 -16.16
C GLU A 219 -10.77 -13.19 -17.25
N SER A 220 -10.82 -11.91 -16.93
CA SER A 220 -11.05 -10.88 -17.95
C SER A 220 -9.95 -10.91 -19.02
N THR A 221 -10.31 -10.57 -20.24
CA THR A 221 -9.38 -10.61 -21.37
C THR A 221 -8.14 -9.76 -21.15
N TYR A 222 -8.34 -8.58 -20.53
CA TYR A 222 -7.26 -7.64 -20.28
C TYR A 222 -6.28 -8.17 -19.22
N TYR A 223 -6.75 -8.57 -18.04
CA TYR A 223 -5.90 -8.96 -16.92
C TYR A 223 -5.30 -10.35 -17.08
N ARG A 224 -6.05 -11.30 -17.66
CA ARG A 224 -5.55 -12.66 -17.95
C ARG A 224 -4.29 -12.65 -18.83
N LYS A 225 -4.28 -11.82 -19.88
CA LYS A 225 -3.12 -11.68 -20.78
C LYS A 225 -1.92 -10.99 -20.12
N ARG A 226 -2.13 -10.27 -19.02
CA ARG A 226 -1.11 -9.42 -18.38
C ARG A 226 -0.65 -9.94 -17.02
N TYR A 227 -1.21 -11.02 -16.56
CA TYR A 227 -0.82 -11.63 -15.29
C TYR A 227 0.67 -11.99 -15.28
N VAL A 228 1.37 -11.64 -14.18
CA VAL A 228 2.82 -11.86 -14.01
C VAL A 228 3.09 -12.89 -12.93
N GLY A 229 2.29 -12.91 -11.88
CA GLY A 229 2.46 -13.79 -10.72
C GLY A 229 1.73 -13.27 -9.50
N ALA A 230 1.87 -13.98 -8.39
CA ALA A 230 1.29 -13.58 -7.11
C ALA A 230 2.28 -13.71 -5.96
N ARG A 231 2.00 -13.00 -4.86
CA ARG A 231 2.78 -13.05 -3.62
C ARG A 231 1.84 -13.10 -2.42
N ARG A 232 2.16 -13.99 -1.46
CA ARG A 232 1.56 -14.02 -0.13
C ARG A 232 2.46 -13.30 0.84
N MET A 233 1.94 -12.28 1.50
CA MET A 233 2.71 -11.38 2.36
C MET A 233 2.71 -11.80 3.83
N VAL A 234 1.76 -12.65 4.23
CA VAL A 234 1.59 -13.15 5.60
C VAL A 234 1.90 -14.64 5.58
N GLU A 235 2.75 -15.09 6.49
CA GLU A 235 3.08 -16.51 6.74
C GLU A 235 2.26 -17.06 7.91
#